data_772f21cf142b9d093854263c2bbfde55
#
_entry.id   772f21cf142b9d093854263c2bbfde55
#
_cell.length_a   1.000
_cell.length_b   1.000
_cell.length_c   1.000
_cell.angle_alpha   90.00
_cell.angle_beta   90.00
_cell.angle_gamma   90.00
#
_symmetry.space_group_name_H-M   'P 1'
#
loop_
_entity.id
_entity.type
_entity.pdbx_description
1 polymer ?
#
loop_
_entity_poly.entity_id
_entity_poly.type
_entity_poly.pdbx_seq_one_letter_code
_entity_poly.pdbx_strand_id
1 'polypeptide(L)'
;RDQPRSRGLGDVYKRQVLDGELFDFRCPSCGYTAKLNYPLLYNDMKNRFMVYLIPKIDRFQLCDNELENKYSNLRNINKRIVPTFNAFKEKLFIFESGLDDMAVELTKLAISQTVSKKLGNIEVNEGYLSMYDRETNTMGFTYFTGKDKEPYVQTARLEIYGKSKGIIDKFAYKDKKLKGFIEN
;
A
#
# COMPACT_ATOMS: atom_id res chain seq x y z
N ARG A 1 7.05 36.71 9.42
CA ARG A 1 5.76 36.51 8.69
C ARG A 1 5.96 35.30 7.80
N ASP A 2 5.61 34.11 8.31
CA ASP A 2 5.61 32.88 7.51
C ASP A 2 4.45 32.96 6.54
N GLN A 3 4.75 33.09 5.25
CA GLN A 3 3.77 32.91 4.21
C GLN A 3 3.37 31.43 4.21
N PRO A 4 2.06 31.12 4.19
CA PRO A 4 1.63 29.72 4.04
C PRO A 4 2.17 29.24 2.68
N ARG A 5 3.03 28.21 2.71
CA ARG A 5 3.49 27.53 1.49
C ARG A 5 2.23 27.07 0.74
N SER A 6 2.06 27.56 -0.47
CA SER A 6 1.02 27.10 -1.36
C SER A 6 1.14 25.59 -1.47
N ARG A 7 0.18 24.85 -0.92
CA ARG A 7 0.09 23.40 -1.14
C ARG A 7 -0.05 23.20 -2.63
N GLY A 8 0.92 22.49 -3.23
CA GLY A 8 0.86 22.22 -4.65
C GLY A 8 -0.41 21.46 -5.01
N LEU A 9 -0.87 21.60 -6.26
CA LEU A 9 -2.07 20.89 -6.75
C LEU A 9 -1.99 19.38 -6.48
N GLY A 10 -0.80 18.79 -6.53
CA GLY A 10 -0.53 17.39 -6.19
C GLY A 10 -0.88 17.01 -4.76
N ASP A 11 -0.64 17.89 -3.78
CA ASP A 11 -0.95 17.62 -2.38
C ASP A 11 -2.47 17.60 -2.11
N VAL A 12 -3.24 18.41 -2.85
CA VAL A 12 -4.70 18.43 -2.75
C VAL A 12 -5.28 17.13 -3.31
N TYR A 13 -4.85 16.71 -4.50
CA TYR A 13 -5.28 15.45 -5.11
C TYR A 13 -4.90 14.23 -4.25
N LYS A 14 -3.69 14.23 -3.71
CA LYS A 14 -3.24 13.17 -2.82
C LYS A 14 -4.15 13.04 -1.59
N ARG A 15 -4.52 14.16 -0.96
CA ARG A 15 -5.41 14.16 0.18
C ARG A 15 -6.79 13.61 -0.17
N GLN A 16 -7.38 14.04 -1.28
CA GLN A 16 -8.66 13.51 -1.78
C GLN A 16 -8.61 12.00 -2.04
N VAL A 17 -7.47 11.51 -2.58
CA VAL A 17 -7.23 10.07 -2.74
C VAL A 17 -7.21 9.37 -1.39
N LEU A 18 -6.44 9.86 -0.43
CA LEU A 18 -6.27 9.23 0.88
C LEU A 18 -7.55 9.27 1.72
N ASP A 19 -8.33 10.33 1.63
CA ASP A 19 -9.61 10.48 2.34
C ASP A 19 -10.73 9.66 1.66
N GLY A 20 -10.53 9.21 0.42
CA GLY A 20 -11.50 8.42 -0.34
C GLY A 20 -12.59 9.26 -0.99
N GLU A 21 -12.51 10.58 -0.92
CA GLU A 21 -13.49 11.51 -1.50
C GLU A 21 -13.65 11.37 -3.02
N LEU A 22 -12.59 10.92 -3.72
CA LEU A 22 -12.63 10.65 -5.16
C LEU A 22 -13.62 9.55 -5.55
N PHE A 23 -13.99 8.69 -4.61
CA PHE A 23 -14.92 7.59 -4.85
C PHE A 23 -16.35 7.91 -4.42
N ASP A 24 -16.57 9.05 -3.77
CA ASP A 24 -17.88 9.47 -3.30
C ASP A 24 -18.57 10.32 -4.38
N PHE A 25 -19.58 9.75 -5.00
CA PHE A 25 -20.44 10.46 -5.96
C PHE A 25 -21.69 10.98 -5.25
N ARG A 26 -22.01 12.26 -5.46
CA ARG A 26 -23.27 12.86 -5.05
C ARG A 26 -23.97 13.46 -6.27
N CYS A 27 -25.16 12.99 -6.54
CA CYS A 27 -25.97 13.51 -7.63
C CYS A 27 -26.39 14.97 -7.33
N PRO A 28 -26.09 15.94 -8.21
CA PRO A 28 -26.44 17.35 -7.98
C PRO A 28 -27.95 17.62 -8.06
N SER A 29 -28.71 16.75 -8.74
CA SER A 29 -30.14 16.93 -8.96
C SER A 29 -31.01 16.34 -7.85
N CYS A 30 -30.68 15.15 -7.35
CA CYS A 30 -31.52 14.44 -6.38
C CYS A 30 -30.83 14.15 -5.04
N GLY A 31 -29.53 14.51 -4.89
CA GLY A 31 -28.76 14.27 -3.68
C GLY A 31 -28.36 12.80 -3.45
N TYR A 32 -28.68 11.89 -4.36
CA TYR A 32 -28.30 10.48 -4.26
C TYR A 32 -26.78 10.35 -4.12
N THR A 33 -26.33 9.54 -3.15
CA THR A 33 -24.90 9.26 -2.91
C THR A 33 -24.57 7.82 -3.25
N ALA A 34 -23.45 7.61 -3.91
CA ALA A 34 -22.93 6.28 -4.23
C ALA A 34 -21.42 6.26 -4.12
N LYS A 35 -20.85 5.14 -3.66
CA LYS A 35 -19.43 4.87 -3.80
C LYS A 35 -19.15 4.28 -5.17
N LEU A 36 -18.33 4.99 -5.94
CA LEU A 36 -17.89 4.51 -7.24
C LEU A 36 -16.71 3.57 -7.07
N ASN A 37 -16.64 2.55 -7.92
CA ASN A 37 -15.55 1.59 -7.91
C ASN A 37 -14.96 1.53 -9.32
N TYR A 38 -13.87 2.26 -9.54
CA TYR A 38 -13.19 2.36 -10.82
C TYR A 38 -11.67 2.19 -10.66
N PRO A 39 -10.96 1.74 -11.70
CA PRO A 39 -9.51 1.66 -11.66
C PRO A 39 -8.86 3.04 -11.48
N LEU A 40 -7.85 3.11 -10.63
CA LEU A 40 -7.09 4.33 -10.37
C LEU A 40 -5.59 4.03 -10.45
N LEU A 41 -4.84 4.91 -11.12
CA LEU A 41 -3.39 4.91 -11.12
C LEU A 41 -2.88 6.10 -10.31
N TYR A 42 -2.08 5.83 -9.29
CA TYR A 42 -1.25 6.82 -8.62
C TYR A 42 0.20 6.67 -9.11
N ASN A 43 0.79 7.75 -9.60
CA ASN A 43 2.15 7.78 -10.11
C ASN A 43 2.96 8.87 -9.40
N ASP A 44 3.97 8.46 -8.63
CA ASP A 44 4.95 9.37 -8.02
C ASP A 44 6.31 9.18 -8.68
N MET A 45 6.60 10.01 -9.66
CA MET A 45 7.87 9.98 -10.39
C MET A 45 9.04 10.45 -9.52
N LYS A 46 8.80 11.27 -8.49
CA LYS A 46 9.83 11.76 -7.57
C LYS A 46 10.35 10.62 -6.69
N ASN A 47 9.45 9.85 -6.11
CA ASN A 47 9.77 8.71 -5.26
C ASN A 47 9.85 7.39 -6.04
N ARG A 48 9.65 7.43 -7.37
CA ARG A 48 9.82 6.32 -8.32
C ARG A 48 8.93 5.12 -8.00
N PHE A 49 7.64 5.37 -7.80
CA PHE A 49 6.67 4.29 -7.65
C PHE A 49 5.34 4.58 -8.36
N MET A 50 4.65 3.50 -8.68
CA MET A 50 3.29 3.48 -9.24
C MET A 50 2.46 2.46 -8.48
N VAL A 51 1.23 2.85 -8.15
CA VAL A 51 0.24 1.94 -7.55
C VAL A 51 -1.03 1.98 -8.38
N TYR A 52 -1.44 0.80 -8.83
CA TYR A 52 -2.69 0.59 -9.56
C TYR A 52 -3.73 0.01 -8.61
N LEU A 53 -4.83 0.71 -8.42
CA LEU A 53 -6.04 0.15 -7.83
C LEU A 53 -6.89 -0.44 -8.95
N ILE A 54 -7.08 -1.75 -8.97
CA ILE A 54 -7.89 -2.45 -9.96
C ILE A 54 -8.89 -3.35 -9.21
N PRO A 55 -10.10 -2.83 -8.93
CA PRO A 55 -11.16 -3.63 -8.33
C PRO A 55 -11.59 -4.73 -9.29
N LYS A 56 -11.47 -5.99 -9.06
CA LYS A 56 -11.74 -7.12 -9.97
C LYS A 56 -10.60 -7.39 -10.97
N ILE A 57 -9.53 -7.93 -10.45
CA ILE A 57 -8.29 -8.26 -11.19
C ILE A 57 -8.43 -9.47 -12.16
N ASP A 58 -9.52 -10.22 -12.14
CA ASP A 58 -9.70 -11.55 -12.76
C ASP A 58 -9.21 -11.69 -14.21
N ARG A 59 -8.94 -10.59 -14.92
CA ARG A 59 -8.52 -10.63 -16.35
C ARG A 59 -7.45 -9.60 -16.71
N PHE A 60 -6.75 -9.03 -15.75
CA PHE A 60 -5.76 -7.99 -16.04
C PHE A 60 -4.36 -8.59 -16.20
N GLN A 61 -3.78 -8.47 -17.38
CA GLN A 61 -2.37 -8.76 -17.63
C GLN A 61 -1.65 -7.46 -17.95
N LEU A 62 -0.60 -7.17 -17.19
CA LEU A 62 0.29 -6.04 -17.47
C LEU A 62 1.49 -6.53 -18.28
N CYS A 63 1.65 -6.00 -19.48
CA CYS A 63 2.84 -6.20 -20.32
C CYS A 63 3.92 -5.21 -19.89
N ASP A 64 4.52 -5.42 -18.72
CA ASP A 64 5.51 -4.51 -18.14
C ASP A 64 6.76 -4.34 -19.03
N ASN A 65 7.24 -5.43 -19.61
CA ASN A 65 8.41 -5.42 -20.50
C ASN A 65 8.20 -4.54 -21.75
N GLU A 66 7.01 -4.55 -22.32
CA GLU A 66 6.69 -3.72 -23.49
C GLU A 66 6.64 -2.24 -23.14
N LEU A 67 6.06 -1.91 -21.98
CA LEU A 67 5.99 -0.54 -21.50
C LEU A 67 7.36 0.01 -21.15
N GLU A 68 8.22 -0.76 -20.49
CA GLU A 68 9.58 -0.34 -20.15
C GLU A 68 10.49 -0.22 -21.36
N ASN A 69 10.30 -1.04 -22.38
CA ASN A 69 11.03 -0.92 -23.63
C ASN A 69 10.62 0.33 -24.41
N LYS A 70 9.33 0.69 -24.39
CA LYS A 70 8.79 1.85 -25.10
C LYS A 70 9.08 3.16 -24.35
N TYR A 71 9.08 3.14 -23.02
CA TYR A 71 9.22 4.32 -22.17
C TYR A 71 10.38 4.14 -21.16
N SER A 72 11.54 4.64 -21.49
CA SER A 72 12.74 4.52 -20.66
C SER A 72 12.61 5.13 -19.26
N ASN A 73 11.75 6.15 -19.12
CA ASN A 73 11.44 6.79 -17.83
C ASN A 73 10.64 5.89 -16.86
N LEU A 74 10.02 4.81 -17.35
CA LEU A 74 9.32 3.83 -16.53
C LEU A 74 10.22 2.69 -16.01
N ARG A 75 11.50 2.69 -16.40
CA ARG A 75 12.47 1.73 -15.88
C ARG A 75 12.82 2.03 -14.42
N ASN A 76 13.02 0.99 -13.63
CA ASN A 76 13.38 1.08 -12.22
C ASN A 76 12.34 1.86 -11.37
N ILE A 77 11.07 1.75 -11.70
CA ILE A 77 9.95 2.24 -10.89
C ILE A 77 9.35 1.04 -10.14
N ASN A 78 9.11 1.20 -8.85
CA ASN A 78 8.36 0.22 -8.07
C ASN A 78 6.90 0.26 -8.49
N LYS A 79 6.36 -0.88 -8.94
CA LYS A 79 4.99 -0.97 -9.44
C LYS A 79 4.21 -1.99 -8.63
N ARG A 80 2.98 -1.66 -8.24
CA ARG A 80 2.08 -2.55 -7.51
C ARG A 80 0.68 -2.44 -8.06
N ILE A 81 -0.01 -3.59 -8.07
CA ILE A 81 -1.44 -3.69 -8.35
C ILE A 81 -2.12 -4.14 -7.07
N VAL A 82 -3.19 -3.50 -6.70
CA VAL A 82 -3.97 -3.82 -5.51
C VAL A 82 -5.47 -3.83 -5.81
N PRO A 83 -6.25 -4.76 -5.22
CA PRO A 83 -7.67 -4.89 -5.50
C PRO A 83 -8.55 -4.00 -4.63
N THR A 84 -8.02 -3.51 -3.48
CA THR A 84 -8.81 -2.77 -2.50
C THR A 84 -8.23 -1.39 -2.23
N PHE A 85 -9.11 -0.48 -1.83
CA PHE A 85 -8.70 0.88 -1.50
C PHE A 85 -7.80 0.95 -0.24
N ASN A 86 -8.03 0.07 0.73
CA ASN A 86 -7.18 0.00 1.92
C ASN A 86 -5.75 -0.46 1.56
N ALA A 87 -5.62 -1.50 0.71
CA ALA A 87 -4.32 -1.91 0.20
C ALA A 87 -3.65 -0.80 -0.61
N PHE A 88 -4.43 -0.03 -1.40
CA PHE A 88 -3.92 1.11 -2.13
C PHE A 88 -3.32 2.19 -1.22
N LYS A 89 -4.04 2.58 -0.17
CA LYS A 89 -3.55 3.53 0.84
C LYS A 89 -2.29 3.02 1.53
N GLU A 90 -2.27 1.75 1.91
CA GLU A 90 -1.10 1.12 2.54
C GLU A 90 0.13 1.22 1.65
N LYS A 91 0.01 0.88 0.35
CA LYS A 91 1.14 0.96 -0.59
C LYS A 91 1.66 2.38 -0.77
N LEU A 92 0.79 3.36 -0.86
CA LEU A 92 1.21 4.76 -0.88
C LEU A 92 2.00 5.12 0.38
N PHE A 93 1.49 4.74 1.56
CA PHE A 93 2.15 5.01 2.82
C PHE A 93 3.53 4.33 2.93
N ILE A 94 3.65 3.07 2.51
CA ILE A 94 4.90 2.30 2.50
C ILE A 94 5.95 3.01 1.63
N PHE A 95 5.62 3.31 0.37
CA PHE A 95 6.57 3.90 -0.57
C PHE A 95 6.98 5.32 -0.19
N GLU A 96 6.05 6.14 0.29
CA GLU A 96 6.34 7.50 0.77
C GLU A 96 7.19 7.50 2.03
N SER A 97 7.04 6.49 2.87
CA SER A 97 7.90 6.31 4.05
C SER A 97 9.30 5.79 3.71
N GLY A 98 9.56 5.47 2.43
CA GLY A 98 10.83 4.90 1.97
C GLY A 98 11.05 3.48 2.46
N LEU A 99 9.99 2.76 2.78
CA LEU A 99 10.04 1.37 3.21
C LEU A 99 10.08 0.42 2.00
N ASP A 100 10.71 -0.73 2.19
CA ASP A 100 10.66 -1.83 1.25
C ASP A 100 9.33 -2.57 1.41
N ASP A 101 8.53 -2.57 0.36
CA ASP A 101 7.19 -3.14 0.36
C ASP A 101 7.18 -4.65 0.66
N MET A 102 8.09 -5.41 0.05
CA MET A 102 8.17 -6.85 0.30
C MET A 102 8.59 -7.16 1.75
N ALA A 103 9.49 -6.34 2.30
CA ALA A 103 9.91 -6.48 3.70
C ALA A 103 8.77 -6.13 4.67
N VAL A 104 7.93 -5.15 4.32
CA VAL A 104 6.72 -4.83 5.10
C VAL A 104 5.72 -5.98 5.03
N GLU A 105 5.47 -6.57 3.85
CA GLU A 105 4.58 -7.72 3.71
C GLU A 105 5.05 -8.93 4.52
N LEU A 106 6.35 -9.24 4.48
CA LEU A 106 6.92 -10.32 5.28
C LEU A 106 6.79 -10.05 6.78
N THR A 107 7.00 -8.80 7.20
CA THR A 107 6.82 -8.38 8.59
C THR A 107 5.37 -8.51 9.03
N LYS A 108 4.44 -8.06 8.20
CA LYS A 108 3.00 -8.16 8.41
C LYS A 108 2.57 -9.62 8.58
N LEU A 109 3.05 -10.51 7.72
CA LEU A 109 2.78 -11.95 7.82
C LEU A 109 3.32 -12.56 9.12
N ALA A 110 4.55 -12.20 9.53
CA ALA A 110 5.13 -12.70 10.77
C ALA A 110 4.34 -12.24 12.01
N ILE A 111 3.87 -10.99 12.01
CA ILE A 111 3.09 -10.43 13.11
C ILE A 111 1.67 -11.00 13.11
N SER A 112 1.04 -11.22 11.95
CA SER A 112 -0.31 -11.79 11.86
C SER A 112 -0.41 -13.17 12.53
N GLN A 113 0.63 -13.99 12.41
CA GLN A 113 0.70 -15.28 13.11
C GLN A 113 0.70 -15.12 14.65
N THR A 114 1.37 -14.08 15.15
CA THR A 114 1.38 -13.78 16.58
C THR A 114 0.01 -13.26 17.04
N VAL A 115 -0.60 -12.41 16.23
CA VAL A 115 -1.96 -11.88 16.48
C VAL A 115 -2.98 -13.01 16.49
N SER A 116 -2.96 -13.89 15.49
CA SER A 116 -3.84 -15.07 15.43
C SER A 116 -3.78 -15.91 16.71
N LYS A 117 -2.56 -16.20 17.20
CA LYS A 117 -2.37 -16.94 18.45
C LYS A 117 -2.94 -16.21 19.67
N LYS A 118 -2.71 -14.90 19.76
CA LYS A 118 -3.23 -14.06 20.88
C LYS A 118 -4.75 -14.02 20.91
N LEU A 119 -5.39 -14.08 19.75
CA LEU A 119 -6.84 -14.06 19.60
C LEU A 119 -7.48 -15.47 19.66
N GLY A 120 -6.75 -16.48 20.13
CA GLY A 120 -7.28 -17.84 20.25
C GLY A 120 -7.30 -18.62 18.95
N ASN A 121 -6.28 -18.44 18.10
CA ASN A 121 -6.13 -19.03 16.77
C ASN A 121 -7.23 -18.61 15.77
N ILE A 122 -7.71 -17.38 15.90
CA ILE A 122 -8.63 -16.82 14.92
C ILE A 122 -7.85 -16.47 13.65
N GLU A 123 -8.44 -16.78 12.51
CA GLU A 123 -7.87 -16.42 11.20
C GLU A 123 -7.88 -14.90 11.00
N VAL A 124 -6.72 -14.37 10.62
CA VAL A 124 -6.55 -12.98 10.24
C VAL A 124 -6.73 -12.88 8.73
N ASN A 125 -7.78 -12.22 8.30
CA ASN A 125 -8.14 -12.14 6.87
C ASN A 125 -7.38 -11.03 6.16
N GLU A 126 -7.22 -9.88 6.81
CA GLU A 126 -6.59 -8.69 6.24
C GLU A 126 -5.70 -8.01 7.28
N GLY A 127 -4.61 -7.42 6.81
CA GLY A 127 -3.72 -6.64 7.65
C GLY A 127 -3.07 -5.52 6.87
N TYR A 128 -2.91 -4.35 7.50
CA TYR A 128 -2.36 -3.15 6.87
C TYR A 128 -1.37 -2.46 7.79
N LEU A 129 -0.27 -1.95 7.22
CA LEU A 129 0.62 -1.03 7.92
C LEU A 129 -0.13 0.29 8.16
N SER A 130 -0.37 0.64 9.41
CA SER A 130 -1.13 1.83 9.82
C SER A 130 -0.30 2.91 10.49
N MET A 131 0.90 2.56 10.97
CA MET A 131 1.81 3.48 11.65
C MET A 131 3.27 3.15 11.36
N TYR A 132 4.07 4.18 11.17
CA TYR A 132 5.52 4.07 11.07
C TYR A 132 6.17 5.28 11.73
N ASP A 133 6.98 5.04 12.75
CA ASP A 133 7.67 6.07 13.50
C ASP A 133 9.13 5.68 13.71
N ARG A 134 10.03 6.47 13.13
CA ARG A 134 11.48 6.28 13.24
C ARG A 134 12.01 6.72 14.59
N GLU A 135 11.43 7.75 15.19
CA GLU A 135 11.91 8.31 16.44
C GLU A 135 11.66 7.34 17.60
N THR A 136 10.49 6.74 17.65
CA THR A 136 10.14 5.73 18.64
C THR A 136 10.56 4.32 18.26
N ASN A 137 11.17 4.12 17.07
CA ASN A 137 11.60 2.82 16.55
C ASN A 137 10.45 1.80 16.49
N THR A 138 9.25 2.26 16.09
CA THR A 138 8.04 1.44 16.08
C THR A 138 7.30 1.49 14.76
N MET A 139 6.57 0.41 14.47
CA MET A 139 5.58 0.32 13.42
C MET A 139 4.32 -0.35 13.96
N GLY A 140 3.17 0.04 13.43
CA GLY A 140 1.87 -0.49 13.82
C GLY A 140 1.13 -1.10 12.65
N PHE A 141 0.50 -2.22 12.90
CA PHE A 141 -0.33 -2.93 11.92
C PHE A 141 -1.75 -3.06 12.45
N THR A 142 -2.70 -2.80 11.57
CA THR A 142 -4.12 -3.00 11.84
C THR A 142 -4.57 -4.26 11.12
N TYR A 143 -5.13 -5.21 11.86
CA TYR A 143 -5.63 -6.49 11.37
C TYR A 143 -7.13 -6.57 11.50
N PHE A 144 -7.77 -7.24 10.55
CA PHE A 144 -9.20 -7.51 10.55
C PHE A 144 -9.44 -9.02 10.60
N THR A 145 -10.32 -9.43 11.50
CA THR A 145 -10.75 -10.82 11.64
C THR A 145 -12.16 -11.00 11.08
N GLY A 146 -12.46 -12.19 10.53
CA GLY A 146 -13.71 -12.42 9.78
C GLY A 146 -15.00 -12.35 10.58
N LYS A 147 -14.96 -12.41 11.93
CA LYS A 147 -16.18 -12.54 12.75
C LYS A 147 -16.79 -11.20 13.18
N ASP A 148 -15.99 -10.23 13.62
CA ASP A 148 -16.54 -9.02 14.23
C ASP A 148 -16.14 -7.74 13.53
N LYS A 149 -15.30 -7.79 12.49
CA LYS A 149 -14.77 -6.65 11.74
C LYS A 149 -14.14 -5.53 12.62
N GLU A 150 -13.98 -5.79 13.91
CA GLU A 150 -13.27 -4.85 14.76
C GLU A 150 -11.78 -4.88 14.46
N PRO A 151 -11.15 -3.72 14.25
CA PRO A 151 -9.74 -3.67 13.95
C PRO A 151 -8.92 -4.00 15.19
N TYR A 152 -7.99 -4.95 15.06
CA TYR A 152 -6.99 -5.24 16.08
C TYR A 152 -5.66 -4.57 15.71
N VAL A 153 -5.17 -3.69 16.57
CA VAL A 153 -3.90 -2.97 16.33
C VAL A 153 -2.77 -3.66 17.10
N GLN A 154 -1.72 -4.04 16.38
CA GLN A 154 -0.51 -4.59 16.96
C GLN A 154 0.69 -3.73 16.59
N THR A 155 1.40 -3.23 17.60
CA THR A 155 2.67 -2.54 17.42
C THR A 155 3.84 -3.53 17.44
N ALA A 156 4.89 -3.19 16.72
CA ALA A 156 6.14 -3.94 16.67
C ALA A 156 7.33 -2.98 16.59
N ARG A 157 8.51 -3.44 17.02
CA ARG A 157 9.75 -2.70 16.86
C ARG A 157 10.28 -2.83 15.43
N LEU A 158 10.95 -1.80 14.93
CA LEU A 158 11.53 -1.79 13.59
C LEU A 158 12.60 -2.87 13.37
N GLU A 159 13.16 -3.45 14.42
CA GLU A 159 14.11 -4.57 14.30
C GLU A 159 13.48 -5.77 13.59
N ILE A 160 12.16 -6.00 13.74
CA ILE A 160 11.44 -7.08 13.04
C ILE A 160 11.42 -6.79 11.54
N TYR A 161 11.12 -5.55 11.15
CA TYR A 161 11.20 -5.11 9.76
C TYR A 161 12.64 -5.25 9.23
N GLY A 162 13.64 -4.85 10.00
CA GLY A 162 15.04 -4.99 9.62
C GLY A 162 15.44 -6.45 9.32
N LYS A 163 14.95 -7.41 10.13
CA LYS A 163 15.13 -8.84 9.88
C LYS A 163 14.44 -9.29 8.58
N SER A 164 13.20 -8.88 8.37
CA SER A 164 12.44 -9.16 7.15
C SER A 164 13.15 -8.60 5.93
N LYS A 165 13.63 -7.35 6.00
CA LYS A 165 14.39 -6.73 4.93
C LYS A 165 15.68 -7.48 4.62
N GLY A 166 16.42 -7.91 5.63
CA GLY A 166 17.62 -8.72 5.44
C GLY A 166 17.34 -10.07 4.77
N ILE A 167 16.17 -10.66 4.99
CA ILE A 167 15.72 -11.86 4.29
C ILE A 167 15.43 -11.53 2.81
N ILE A 168 14.63 -10.50 2.55
CA ILE A 168 14.28 -10.07 1.19
C ILE A 168 15.53 -9.72 0.38
N ASP A 169 16.46 -8.97 0.94
CA ASP A 169 17.72 -8.58 0.28
C ASP A 169 18.54 -9.82 -0.14
N LYS A 170 18.57 -10.87 0.70
CA LYS A 170 19.24 -12.14 0.35
C LYS A 170 18.56 -12.88 -0.81
N PHE A 171 17.23 -12.86 -0.87
CA PHE A 171 16.48 -13.46 -1.98
C PHE A 171 16.59 -12.63 -3.25
N ALA A 172 16.50 -11.32 -3.19
CA ALA A 172 16.63 -10.43 -4.33
C ALA A 172 18.02 -10.52 -4.99
N TYR A 173 19.06 -10.80 -4.21
CA TYR A 173 20.39 -11.07 -4.75
C TYR A 173 20.46 -12.37 -5.57
N LYS A 174 19.66 -13.39 -5.21
CA LYS A 174 19.60 -14.67 -5.90
C LYS A 174 18.72 -14.67 -7.16
N ASP A 175 17.72 -13.80 -7.19
CA ASP A 175 16.72 -13.80 -8.25
C ASP A 175 16.48 -12.40 -8.82
N LYS A 176 17.23 -12.07 -9.90
CA LYS A 176 17.08 -10.80 -10.62
C LYS A 176 15.69 -10.63 -11.29
N LYS A 177 14.83 -11.65 -11.25
CA LYS A 177 13.49 -11.65 -11.85
C LYS A 177 12.40 -11.03 -10.96
N LEU A 178 12.69 -10.72 -9.70
CA LEU A 178 11.71 -10.11 -8.76
C LEU A 178 11.44 -8.62 -9.02
N LYS A 179 11.93 -8.05 -10.14
CA LYS A 179 11.71 -6.65 -10.54
C LYS A 179 10.54 -6.53 -11.50
N GLY A 180 9.35 -6.91 -11.11
CA GLY A 180 8.17 -6.77 -11.93
C GLY A 180 6.96 -6.25 -11.14
N PHE A 181 5.80 -6.32 -11.75
CA PHE A 181 4.54 -6.15 -11.04
C PHE A 181 4.32 -7.36 -10.12
N ILE A 182 4.01 -7.08 -8.87
CA ILE A 182 3.60 -8.09 -7.90
C ILE A 182 2.14 -7.82 -7.55
N GLU A 183 1.30 -8.83 -7.74
CA GLU A 183 -0.07 -8.84 -7.25
C GLU A 183 -0.06 -9.15 -5.75
N ASN A 184 -0.83 -8.40 -4.98
CA ASN A 184 -1.01 -8.60 -3.54
C ASN A 184 -2.45 -9.02 -3.23
#